data_21f828b1201b0753edabf46772380bf8
#
_entry.id   21f828b1201b0753edabf46772380bf8
#
_cell.length_a   1.000
_cell.length_b   1.000
_cell.length_c   1.000
_cell.angle_alpha   90.00
_cell.angle_beta   90.00
_cell.angle_gamma   90.00
#
_symmetry.space_group_name_H-M   'P 1'
#
loop_
_entity.id
_entity.type
_entity.pdbx_description
1 polymer ?
#
loop_
_entity_poly.entity_id
_entity_poly.type
_entity_poly.pdbx_seq_one_letter_code
_entity_poly.pdbx_strand_id
1 'polypeptide(L)'
;MNKILPKFSLLSKFSGKSLLAGQALLDQAVKYSTLPFAASDIIQPRVNDKFYSWTHYGIFFPLLPEPHRYLNIMIFIGTPGVLAFDHDAITQGDPRQTATFFSSTAALEQHLLRAYVIPQDTHISDQNDLIALGEEVSISGQLPHIHLQGQYYGLDFEFDLDVSNHASWFVKSPIYDHFSLLSTFKGKLEYQGKQTLAEGLCTYEYARAVGPYNLSNSLLAEQNKIPVTFFTYQIINLNNTTQLLLTKVDVLGKPAAYTLHIRHTDQAAEVYTQVEFRVISHDVDDYIAPDGHKMRLPRLFSWTVHNDANQQILEITAEIDSPYRYGHGRGYASSYNFTGQYLENAVEGRGYIEYVDMIDQSRFDD
;
A
#
# COMPACT_ATOMS: atom_id res chain seq x y z
N MET A 1 1.80 16.21 23.53
CA MET A 1 1.01 17.09 22.65
C MET A 1 -0.25 16.33 22.23
N ASN A 2 -1.44 16.93 22.38
CA ASN A 2 -2.68 16.26 22.02
C ASN A 2 -2.89 16.36 20.49
N LYS A 3 -2.74 15.25 19.79
CA LYS A 3 -3.08 15.15 18.37
C LYS A 3 -4.58 15.42 18.18
N ILE A 4 -4.94 16.31 17.26
CA ILE A 4 -6.35 16.61 16.99
C ILE A 4 -6.82 15.74 15.84
N LEU A 5 -7.70 14.81 16.19
CA LEU A 5 -8.37 13.96 15.23
C LEU A 5 -9.40 14.74 14.41
N PRO A 6 -9.62 14.37 13.13
CA PRO A 6 -10.77 14.83 12.37
C PRO A 6 -12.09 14.62 13.11
N LYS A 7 -13.10 15.45 12.81
CA LYS A 7 -14.42 15.28 13.39
C LYS A 7 -15.13 14.10 12.74
N PHE A 8 -15.38 13.06 13.52
CA PHE A 8 -16.10 11.87 13.06
C PHE A 8 -17.54 11.85 13.58
N SER A 9 -18.48 11.37 12.75
CA SER A 9 -19.85 11.09 13.14
C SER A 9 -19.91 9.95 14.18
N LEU A 10 -21.06 9.78 14.85
CA LEU A 10 -21.25 8.67 15.77
C LEU A 10 -21.13 7.31 15.07
N LEU A 11 -21.64 7.21 13.83
CA LEU A 11 -21.55 5.98 13.03
C LEU A 11 -20.10 5.64 12.68
N SER A 12 -19.31 6.62 12.23
CA SER A 12 -17.89 6.45 11.94
C SER A 12 -17.10 6.04 13.19
N LYS A 13 -17.36 6.68 14.33
CA LYS A 13 -16.74 6.30 15.62
C LYS A 13 -17.11 4.87 16.04
N PHE A 14 -18.36 4.46 15.82
CA PHE A 14 -18.81 3.11 16.12
C PHE A 14 -18.11 2.10 15.20
N SER A 15 -18.07 2.35 13.89
CA SER A 15 -17.39 1.47 12.93
C SER A 15 -15.88 1.35 13.24
N GLY A 16 -15.20 2.46 13.58
CA GLY A 16 -13.79 2.43 13.98
C GLY A 16 -13.52 1.64 15.26
N LYS A 17 -14.38 1.79 16.28
CA LYS A 17 -14.28 0.99 17.51
C LYS A 17 -14.56 -0.49 17.26
N SER A 18 -15.54 -0.80 16.41
CA SER A 18 -15.87 -2.18 16.02
C SER A 18 -14.75 -2.81 15.22
N LEU A 19 -14.10 -2.05 14.33
CA LEU A 19 -12.93 -2.50 13.59
C LEU A 19 -11.78 -2.86 14.53
N LEU A 20 -11.43 -1.97 15.47
CA LEU A 20 -10.38 -2.22 16.47
C LEU A 20 -10.67 -3.45 17.34
N ALA A 21 -11.89 -3.57 17.84
CA ALA A 21 -12.31 -4.70 18.67
C ALA A 21 -12.37 -6.00 17.85
N GLY A 22 -12.91 -5.94 16.63
CA GLY A 22 -13.01 -7.08 15.72
C GLY A 22 -11.64 -7.57 15.27
N GLN A 23 -10.72 -6.66 14.97
CA GLN A 23 -9.35 -7.02 14.61
C GLN A 23 -8.66 -7.76 15.76
N ALA A 24 -8.74 -7.26 16.98
CA ALA A 24 -8.13 -7.90 18.14
C ALA A 24 -8.68 -9.32 18.43
N LEU A 25 -9.95 -9.59 18.07
CA LEU A 25 -10.62 -10.86 18.37
C LEU A 25 -10.62 -11.85 17.20
N LEU A 26 -10.65 -11.35 15.95
CA LEU A 26 -10.93 -12.15 14.76
C LEU A 26 -9.77 -12.18 13.76
N ASP A 27 -8.77 -11.32 13.94
CA ASP A 27 -7.63 -11.27 13.05
C ASP A 27 -6.70 -12.46 13.27
N GLN A 28 -6.44 -13.19 12.21
CA GLN A 28 -5.55 -14.34 12.19
C GLN A 28 -4.31 -14.12 11.31
N ALA A 29 -3.99 -12.87 11.01
CA ALA A 29 -2.93 -12.50 10.07
C ALA A 29 -1.58 -13.14 10.41
N VAL A 30 -1.13 -13.05 11.66
CA VAL A 30 0.16 -13.64 12.10
C VAL A 30 0.18 -15.14 11.85
N LYS A 31 -0.87 -15.87 12.24
CA LYS A 31 -0.96 -17.32 12.02
C LYS A 31 -0.90 -17.70 10.54
N TYR A 32 -1.68 -17.00 9.70
CA TYR A 32 -1.74 -17.31 8.28
C TYR A 32 -0.47 -16.92 7.53
N SER A 33 0.31 -15.95 8.02
CA SER A 33 1.60 -15.58 7.45
C SER A 33 2.67 -16.67 7.59
N THR A 34 2.49 -17.61 8.51
CA THR A 34 3.41 -18.74 8.70
C THR A 34 3.00 -20.01 7.92
N LEU A 35 1.92 -19.94 7.15
CA LEU A 35 1.39 -21.03 6.37
C LEU A 35 1.57 -20.78 4.86
N PRO A 36 1.72 -21.83 4.04
CA PRO A 36 1.71 -21.68 2.60
C PRO A 36 0.38 -21.08 2.12
N PHE A 37 0.46 -20.15 1.18
CA PHE A 37 -0.72 -19.56 0.53
C PHE A 37 -1.27 -20.53 -0.51
N ALA A 38 -2.48 -21.02 -0.31
CA ALA A 38 -3.10 -22.02 -1.16
C ALA A 38 -4.37 -21.52 -1.91
N ALA A 39 -4.79 -20.29 -1.65
CA ALA A 39 -6.11 -19.81 -2.03
C ALA A 39 -6.06 -18.82 -3.21
N SER A 40 -5.64 -19.28 -4.39
CA SER A 40 -5.66 -18.47 -5.62
C SER A 40 -7.07 -17.96 -5.99
N ASP A 41 -8.12 -18.67 -5.58
CA ASP A 41 -9.53 -18.27 -5.75
C ASP A 41 -9.94 -17.06 -4.92
N ILE A 42 -9.15 -16.67 -3.91
CA ILE A 42 -9.37 -15.45 -3.14
C ILE A 42 -9.10 -14.22 -4.02
N ILE A 43 -8.05 -14.26 -4.85
CA ILE A 43 -7.60 -13.12 -5.67
C ILE A 43 -8.53 -12.95 -6.88
N GLN A 44 -9.58 -12.18 -6.69
CA GLN A 44 -10.59 -11.87 -7.73
C GLN A 44 -10.98 -10.39 -7.65
N PRO A 45 -11.23 -9.71 -8.76
CA PRO A 45 -11.55 -8.28 -8.79
C PRO A 45 -12.89 -7.91 -8.14
N ARG A 46 -13.78 -8.85 -7.84
CA ARG A 46 -15.04 -8.66 -7.10
C ARG A 46 -15.94 -7.53 -7.60
N VAL A 47 -15.94 -7.27 -8.90
CA VAL A 47 -16.84 -6.29 -9.53
C VAL A 47 -18.30 -6.70 -9.25
N ASN A 48 -19.10 -5.75 -8.72
CA ASN A 48 -20.51 -5.98 -8.38
C ASN A 48 -20.76 -7.13 -7.37
N ASP A 49 -19.75 -7.52 -6.59
CA ASP A 49 -19.91 -8.55 -5.57
C ASP A 49 -20.92 -8.09 -4.51
N LYS A 50 -21.77 -9.03 -4.04
CA LYS A 50 -22.83 -8.72 -3.06
C LYS A 50 -22.29 -8.52 -1.64
N PHE A 51 -21.14 -9.07 -1.35
CA PHE A 51 -20.56 -9.04 -0.01
C PHE A 51 -19.38 -8.07 0.07
N TYR A 52 -18.40 -8.17 -0.85
CA TYR A 52 -17.26 -7.26 -0.89
C TYR A 52 -17.60 -6.02 -1.73
N SER A 53 -17.31 -4.82 -1.20
CA SER A 53 -17.59 -3.56 -1.90
C SER A 53 -16.42 -3.09 -2.75
N TRP A 54 -15.22 -3.54 -2.45
CA TRP A 54 -14.02 -3.13 -3.14
C TRP A 54 -12.92 -4.18 -3.06
N THR A 55 -11.99 -4.09 -4.00
CA THR A 55 -10.74 -4.84 -4.01
C THR A 55 -9.56 -3.94 -4.31
N HIS A 56 -8.39 -4.34 -3.85
CA HIS A 56 -7.12 -3.67 -4.13
C HIS A 56 -6.15 -4.66 -4.75
N TYR A 57 -5.43 -4.20 -5.77
CA TYR A 57 -4.25 -4.86 -6.32
C TYR A 57 -3.07 -3.91 -6.19
N GLY A 58 -1.97 -4.40 -5.61
CA GLY A 58 -0.71 -3.68 -5.47
C GLY A 58 0.45 -4.47 -6.05
N ILE A 59 1.27 -3.85 -6.89
CA ILE A 59 2.53 -4.43 -7.32
C ILE A 59 3.60 -3.37 -7.07
N PHE A 60 4.56 -3.69 -6.20
CA PHE A 60 5.56 -2.72 -5.78
C PHE A 60 6.96 -3.24 -6.06
N PHE A 61 7.73 -2.44 -6.79
CA PHE A 61 9.14 -2.66 -7.11
C PHE A 61 9.94 -1.66 -6.26
N PRO A 62 10.39 -2.05 -5.05
CA PRO A 62 10.98 -1.09 -4.11
C PRO A 62 12.39 -0.65 -4.48
N LEU A 63 13.03 -1.38 -5.41
CA LEU A 63 14.40 -1.11 -5.84
C LEU A 63 14.53 -1.30 -7.34
N LEU A 64 14.62 -0.19 -8.06
CA LEU A 64 14.86 -0.13 -9.49
C LEU A 64 16.11 0.72 -9.78
N PRO A 65 16.75 0.54 -10.96
CA PRO A 65 17.84 1.42 -11.41
C PRO A 65 17.42 2.88 -11.52
N GLU A 66 18.40 3.78 -11.38
CA GLU A 66 18.22 5.21 -11.67
C GLU A 66 17.80 5.44 -13.14
N PRO A 67 16.91 6.41 -13.39
CA PRO A 67 16.38 7.41 -12.46
C PRO A 67 15.09 6.98 -11.74
N HIS A 68 14.60 5.76 -11.97
CA HIS A 68 13.29 5.31 -11.50
C HIS A 68 13.25 5.05 -10.01
N ARG A 69 14.28 4.42 -9.43
CA ARG A 69 14.46 4.02 -8.03
C ARG A 69 13.43 3.04 -7.49
N TYR A 70 12.15 3.29 -7.74
CA TYR A 70 11.01 2.41 -7.44
C TYR A 70 9.97 2.50 -8.54
N LEU A 71 9.01 1.57 -8.53
CA LEU A 71 7.74 1.69 -9.26
C LEU A 71 6.64 1.13 -8.37
N ASN A 72 5.55 1.85 -8.23
CA ASN A 72 4.33 1.36 -7.62
C ASN A 72 3.22 1.27 -8.66
N ILE A 73 2.43 0.20 -8.56
CA ILE A 73 1.20 -0.04 -9.28
C ILE A 73 0.14 -0.30 -8.23
N MET A 74 -0.81 0.60 -8.10
CA MET A 74 -1.85 0.52 -7.09
C MET A 74 -3.21 0.72 -7.73
N ILE A 75 -4.06 -0.29 -7.66
CA ILE A 75 -5.38 -0.30 -8.25
C ILE A 75 -6.41 -0.55 -7.14
N PHE A 76 -7.42 0.32 -7.05
CA PHE A 76 -8.67 0.00 -6.37
C PHE A 76 -9.77 -0.25 -7.39
N ILE A 77 -10.51 -1.33 -7.22
CA ILE A 77 -11.74 -1.65 -7.94
C ILE A 77 -12.88 -1.48 -6.95
N GLY A 78 -13.67 -0.43 -7.12
CA GLY A 78 -14.55 0.11 -6.09
C GLY A 78 -13.82 0.99 -5.09
N THR A 79 -14.51 1.96 -4.51
CA THR A 79 -13.99 2.89 -3.50
C THR A 79 -14.09 2.28 -2.11
N PRO A 80 -13.04 2.34 -1.27
CA PRO A 80 -13.02 1.68 0.04
C PRO A 80 -14.03 2.21 1.07
N GLY A 81 -14.38 3.49 1.05
CA GLY A 81 -15.16 4.13 2.10
C GLY A 81 -14.32 4.43 3.35
N VAL A 82 -13.01 4.59 3.18
CA VAL A 82 -12.01 4.80 4.22
C VAL A 82 -11.41 6.19 4.10
N LEU A 83 -11.31 6.92 5.20
CA LEU A 83 -10.84 8.31 5.18
C LEU A 83 -9.47 8.47 4.52
N ALA A 84 -8.53 7.59 4.83
CA ALA A 84 -7.17 7.65 4.30
C ALA A 84 -7.04 7.19 2.85
N PHE A 85 -8.01 6.42 2.30
CA PHE A 85 -7.83 5.73 1.02
C PHE A 85 -8.80 6.14 -0.08
N ASP A 86 -9.86 6.89 0.23
CA ASP A 86 -10.81 7.35 -0.78
C ASP A 86 -10.26 8.54 -1.58
N HIS A 87 -10.40 8.46 -2.89
CA HIS A 87 -10.07 9.53 -3.83
C HIS A 87 -11.31 10.30 -4.27
N ASP A 88 -11.96 11.00 -3.35
CA ASP A 88 -13.24 11.70 -3.63
C ASP A 88 -13.12 12.69 -4.79
N ALA A 89 -11.99 13.39 -4.91
CA ALA A 89 -11.77 14.41 -5.94
C ALA A 89 -11.78 13.86 -7.37
N ILE A 90 -11.54 12.57 -7.56
CA ILE A 90 -11.50 11.94 -8.88
C ILE A 90 -12.56 10.84 -9.06
N THR A 91 -13.24 10.41 -7.99
CA THR A 91 -14.32 9.42 -8.07
C THR A 91 -15.52 10.01 -8.80
N GLN A 92 -16.03 9.32 -9.82
CA GLN A 92 -17.14 9.75 -10.66
C GLN A 92 -18.34 8.82 -10.49
N GLY A 93 -19.50 9.41 -10.17
CA GLY A 93 -20.76 8.65 -10.07
C GLY A 93 -20.78 7.67 -8.91
N ASP A 94 -21.12 6.39 -9.19
CA ASP A 94 -21.21 5.34 -8.18
C ASP A 94 -19.81 4.91 -7.72
N PRO A 95 -19.49 5.03 -6.43
CA PRO A 95 -18.20 4.63 -5.87
C PRO A 95 -17.83 3.16 -6.14
N ARG A 96 -18.79 2.27 -6.27
CA ARG A 96 -18.54 0.86 -6.58
C ARG A 96 -18.24 0.61 -8.06
N GLN A 97 -18.63 1.54 -8.93
CA GLN A 97 -18.36 1.49 -10.37
C GLN A 97 -17.15 2.35 -10.76
N THR A 98 -16.33 2.75 -9.80
CA THR A 98 -15.11 3.51 -10.04
C THR A 98 -13.90 2.63 -9.73
N ALA A 99 -12.99 2.49 -10.69
CA ALA A 99 -11.64 1.99 -10.43
C ALA A 99 -10.67 3.18 -10.37
N THR A 100 -9.66 3.11 -9.51
CA THR A 100 -8.58 4.11 -9.48
C THR A 100 -7.24 3.44 -9.71
N PHE A 101 -6.38 4.12 -10.44
CA PHE A 101 -5.01 3.68 -10.70
C PHE A 101 -4.04 4.78 -10.28
N PHE A 102 -3.11 4.41 -9.42
CA PHE A 102 -1.96 5.21 -9.05
C PHE A 102 -0.68 4.49 -9.39
N SER A 103 0.20 5.17 -10.11
CA SER A 103 1.55 4.68 -10.42
C SER A 103 2.55 5.82 -10.40
N SER A 104 3.71 5.58 -9.85
CA SER A 104 4.79 6.56 -9.82
C SER A 104 6.17 5.91 -9.71
N THR A 105 7.18 6.70 -10.08
CA THR A 105 8.59 6.44 -9.80
C THR A 105 9.23 7.68 -9.15
N ALA A 106 10.50 7.63 -8.82
CA ALA A 106 11.25 8.80 -8.34
C ALA A 106 11.40 9.89 -9.42
N ALA A 107 11.36 9.55 -10.71
CA ALA A 107 11.48 10.52 -11.80
C ALA A 107 10.24 11.43 -11.88
N LEU A 108 10.47 12.76 -12.08
CA LEU A 108 9.44 13.80 -11.89
C LEU A 108 8.19 13.61 -12.73
N GLU A 109 8.33 13.18 -13.97
CA GLU A 109 7.25 13.11 -14.96
C GLU A 109 6.54 11.74 -14.96
N GLN A 110 7.09 10.77 -14.22
CA GLN A 110 6.56 9.41 -14.16
C GLN A 110 5.59 9.26 -12.98
N HIS A 111 4.44 9.90 -13.11
CA HIS A 111 3.40 9.91 -12.07
C HIS A 111 2.02 10.00 -12.71
N LEU A 112 1.18 9.01 -12.45
CA LEU A 112 -0.21 8.96 -12.91
C LEU A 112 -1.14 8.64 -11.74
N LEU A 113 -2.17 9.48 -11.55
CA LEU A 113 -3.34 9.19 -10.73
C LEU A 113 -4.58 9.42 -11.57
N ARG A 114 -5.38 8.36 -11.79
CA ARG A 114 -6.56 8.41 -12.65
C ARG A 114 -7.69 7.53 -12.14
N ALA A 115 -8.92 7.98 -12.36
CA ALA A 115 -10.12 7.19 -12.14
C ALA A 115 -10.73 6.72 -13.48
N TYR A 116 -11.37 5.55 -13.45
CA TYR A 116 -11.98 4.86 -14.57
C TYR A 116 -13.39 4.43 -14.18
N VAL A 117 -14.33 4.52 -15.13
CA VAL A 117 -15.70 4.03 -14.94
C VAL A 117 -15.78 2.55 -15.34
N ILE A 118 -16.28 1.71 -14.45
CA ILE A 118 -16.48 0.28 -14.71
C ILE A 118 -17.88 0.08 -15.30
N PRO A 119 -18.06 -0.70 -16.39
CA PRO A 119 -17.05 -1.33 -17.23
C PRO A 119 -16.58 -0.48 -18.43
N GLN A 120 -16.99 0.79 -18.50
CA GLN A 120 -16.82 1.64 -19.71
C GLN A 120 -15.35 1.83 -20.09
N ASP A 121 -14.49 2.09 -19.09
CA ASP A 121 -13.07 2.42 -19.27
C ASP A 121 -12.16 1.25 -18.83
N THR A 122 -12.75 0.10 -18.53
CA THR A 122 -12.00 -1.04 -17.98
C THR A 122 -12.33 -2.32 -18.71
N HIS A 123 -11.35 -3.23 -18.79
CA HIS A 123 -11.56 -4.59 -19.19
C HIS A 123 -11.14 -5.53 -18.07
N ILE A 124 -12.10 -6.10 -17.36
CA ILE A 124 -11.89 -7.02 -16.24
C ILE A 124 -12.52 -8.35 -16.61
N SER A 125 -11.68 -9.38 -16.75
CA SER A 125 -12.11 -10.72 -17.17
C SER A 125 -12.87 -11.44 -16.05
N ASP A 126 -13.94 -12.13 -16.43
CA ASP A 126 -14.69 -13.02 -15.54
C ASP A 126 -13.87 -14.25 -15.10
N GLN A 127 -12.81 -14.59 -15.83
CA GLN A 127 -11.88 -15.68 -15.50
C GLN A 127 -10.75 -15.26 -14.55
N ASN A 128 -10.72 -13.98 -14.17
CA ASN A 128 -9.71 -13.41 -13.28
C ASN A 128 -8.26 -13.54 -13.80
N ASP A 129 -8.09 -13.47 -15.10
CA ASP A 129 -6.81 -13.58 -15.79
C ASP A 129 -6.40 -12.27 -16.48
N LEU A 130 -7.25 -11.23 -16.41
CA LEU A 130 -6.96 -9.91 -16.96
C LEU A 130 -7.69 -8.81 -16.17
N ILE A 131 -6.92 -7.78 -15.78
CA ILE A 131 -7.40 -6.49 -15.32
C ILE A 131 -6.70 -5.44 -16.16
N ALA A 132 -7.46 -4.69 -16.97
CA ALA A 132 -6.94 -3.57 -17.73
C ALA A 132 -7.73 -2.30 -17.43
N LEU A 133 -7.03 -1.20 -17.18
CA LEU A 133 -7.60 0.12 -16.91
C LEU A 133 -7.11 1.08 -18.00
N GLY A 134 -8.04 1.50 -18.87
CA GLY A 134 -7.71 2.25 -20.08
C GLY A 134 -6.65 1.55 -20.91
N GLU A 135 -5.71 2.34 -21.43
CA GLU A 135 -4.49 1.86 -22.09
C GLU A 135 -3.25 1.95 -21.16
N GLU A 136 -3.46 2.45 -19.94
CA GLU A 136 -2.37 2.83 -19.04
C GLU A 136 -1.79 1.66 -18.25
N VAL A 137 -2.58 0.62 -17.97
CA VAL A 137 -2.08 -0.56 -17.23
C VAL A 137 -2.89 -1.80 -17.53
N SER A 138 -2.20 -2.93 -17.62
CA SER A 138 -2.83 -4.24 -17.56
C SER A 138 -2.02 -5.22 -16.69
N ILE A 139 -2.76 -6.00 -15.90
CA ILE A 139 -2.26 -7.14 -15.14
C ILE A 139 -2.93 -8.37 -15.74
N SER A 140 -2.15 -9.31 -16.25
CA SER A 140 -2.66 -10.53 -16.89
C SER A 140 -1.96 -11.79 -16.38
N GLY A 141 -2.56 -12.94 -16.64
CA GLY A 141 -2.07 -14.25 -16.19
C GLY A 141 -2.75 -14.74 -14.92
N GLN A 142 -2.26 -15.85 -14.42
CA GLN A 142 -2.75 -16.50 -13.20
C GLN A 142 -1.56 -16.95 -12.36
N LEU A 143 -1.73 -16.92 -11.04
CA LEU A 143 -0.69 -17.39 -10.13
C LEU A 143 -0.15 -18.77 -10.53
N PRO A 144 1.17 -18.97 -10.49
CA PRO A 144 2.19 -18.05 -9.97
C PRO A 144 2.73 -17.05 -11.00
N HIS A 145 2.31 -17.08 -12.26
CA HIS A 145 2.87 -16.27 -13.33
C HIS A 145 1.96 -15.10 -13.67
N ILE A 146 2.43 -13.90 -13.40
CA ILE A 146 1.71 -12.65 -13.67
C ILE A 146 2.54 -11.80 -14.64
N HIS A 147 1.88 -11.28 -15.66
CA HIS A 147 2.43 -10.32 -16.60
C HIS A 147 1.83 -8.95 -16.33
N LEU A 148 2.69 -7.97 -16.10
CA LEU A 148 2.34 -6.58 -15.90
C LEU A 148 2.89 -5.76 -17.06
N GLN A 149 2.04 -4.96 -17.68
CA GLN A 149 2.47 -3.95 -18.64
C GLN A 149 1.72 -2.63 -18.43
N GLY A 150 2.35 -1.52 -18.81
CA GLY A 150 1.69 -0.22 -18.76
C GLY A 150 2.47 0.85 -19.48
N GLN A 151 1.73 1.95 -19.78
CA GLN A 151 2.31 3.11 -20.46
C GLN A 151 1.61 4.39 -20.01
N TYR A 152 2.36 5.41 -19.65
CA TYR A 152 1.85 6.75 -19.40
C TYR A 152 2.97 7.79 -19.41
N TYR A 153 2.70 8.96 -19.94
CA TYR A 153 3.61 10.12 -19.96
C TYR A 153 5.04 9.81 -20.42
N GLY A 154 5.16 8.94 -21.47
CA GLY A 154 6.45 8.55 -22.05
C GLY A 154 7.25 7.53 -21.23
N LEU A 155 6.66 6.97 -20.19
CA LEU A 155 7.13 5.76 -19.51
C LEU A 155 6.36 4.56 -20.06
N ASP A 156 7.08 3.57 -20.57
CA ASP A 156 6.58 2.24 -20.88
C ASP A 156 7.25 1.23 -19.95
N PHE A 157 6.50 0.26 -19.44
CA PHE A 157 7.06 -0.82 -18.62
C PHE A 157 6.39 -2.16 -18.92
N GLU A 158 7.19 -3.21 -18.81
CA GLU A 158 6.77 -4.59 -19.03
C GLU A 158 7.56 -5.50 -18.10
N PHE A 159 6.85 -6.25 -17.23
CA PHE A 159 7.44 -7.14 -16.24
C PHE A 159 6.70 -8.47 -16.18
N ASP A 160 7.48 -9.55 -16.12
CA ASP A 160 7.00 -10.88 -15.74
C ASP A 160 7.33 -11.12 -14.27
N LEU A 161 6.33 -11.56 -13.51
CA LEU A 161 6.44 -11.87 -12.08
C LEU A 161 6.26 -13.36 -11.85
N ASP A 162 7.16 -13.94 -11.06
CA ASP A 162 6.99 -15.25 -10.44
C ASP A 162 6.60 -15.06 -8.97
N VAL A 163 5.31 -15.29 -8.69
CA VAL A 163 4.70 -15.05 -7.39
C VAL A 163 4.84 -16.28 -6.51
N SER A 164 5.45 -16.13 -5.35
CA SER A 164 5.62 -17.22 -4.40
C SER A 164 4.30 -17.59 -3.71
N ASN A 165 4.28 -18.76 -3.06
CA ASN A 165 3.19 -19.17 -2.20
C ASN A 165 3.38 -18.77 -0.72
N HIS A 166 4.18 -17.73 -0.46
CA HIS A 166 4.44 -17.20 0.87
C HIS A 166 3.75 -15.85 1.02
N ALA A 167 2.61 -15.84 1.73
CA ALA A 167 1.84 -14.63 1.98
C ALA A 167 2.22 -13.98 3.31
N SER A 168 2.41 -12.67 3.28
CA SER A 168 2.42 -11.83 4.47
C SER A 168 1.05 -11.23 4.66
N TRP A 169 0.30 -11.69 5.65
CA TRP A 169 -1.04 -11.19 5.93
C TRP A 169 -0.96 -9.96 6.84
N PHE A 170 -1.54 -8.86 6.39
CA PHE A 170 -1.73 -7.66 7.21
C PHE A 170 -3.02 -7.75 8.02
N VAL A 171 -4.08 -8.30 7.39
CA VAL A 171 -5.37 -8.60 8.02
C VAL A 171 -5.92 -9.89 7.45
N LYS A 172 -6.42 -10.78 8.31
CA LYS A 172 -7.14 -11.99 7.94
C LYS A 172 -8.37 -12.14 8.83
N SER A 173 -9.52 -11.68 8.34
CA SER A 173 -10.78 -11.70 9.08
C SER A 173 -11.96 -12.10 8.18
N PRO A 174 -13.14 -12.39 8.73
CA PRO A 174 -14.31 -12.75 7.93
C PRO A 174 -14.79 -11.66 6.96
N ILE A 175 -14.45 -10.39 7.20
CA ILE A 175 -14.96 -9.24 6.44
C ILE A 175 -13.87 -8.45 5.72
N TYR A 176 -12.60 -8.74 5.99
CA TYR A 176 -11.45 -8.05 5.39
C TYR A 176 -10.27 -9.00 5.28
N ASP A 177 -9.83 -9.24 4.08
CA ASP A 177 -8.59 -9.93 3.73
C ASP A 177 -7.63 -8.92 3.11
N HIS A 178 -6.37 -8.87 3.62
CA HIS A 178 -5.30 -8.06 3.03
C HIS A 178 -3.97 -8.78 3.22
N PHE A 179 -3.29 -9.07 2.13
CA PHE A 179 -2.01 -9.77 2.14
C PHE A 179 -1.11 -9.36 0.97
N SER A 180 0.17 -9.62 1.12
CA SER A 180 1.22 -9.41 0.12
C SER A 180 1.96 -10.73 -0.11
N LEU A 181 2.10 -11.14 -1.37
CA LEU A 181 2.91 -12.26 -1.80
C LEU A 181 4.30 -11.75 -2.22
N LEU A 182 5.36 -12.37 -1.68
CA LEU A 182 6.70 -12.11 -2.17
C LEU A 182 6.81 -12.65 -3.60
N SER A 183 7.40 -11.86 -4.48
CA SER A 183 7.55 -12.20 -5.89
C SER A 183 8.94 -11.84 -6.38
N THR A 184 9.45 -12.61 -7.34
CA THR A 184 10.56 -12.18 -8.17
C THR A 184 10.01 -11.58 -9.45
N PHE A 185 10.76 -10.67 -10.05
CA PHE A 185 10.38 -10.06 -11.31
C PHE A 185 11.57 -9.95 -12.27
N LYS A 186 11.23 -9.90 -13.55
CA LYS A 186 12.16 -9.58 -14.63
C LYS A 186 11.43 -8.80 -15.71
N GLY A 187 12.08 -7.77 -16.26
CA GLY A 187 11.49 -7.00 -17.34
C GLY A 187 12.26 -5.73 -17.67
N LYS A 188 11.54 -4.75 -18.20
CA LYS A 188 12.13 -3.50 -18.69
C LYS A 188 11.23 -2.31 -18.41
N LEU A 189 11.89 -1.15 -18.33
CA LEU A 189 11.26 0.17 -18.44
C LEU A 189 11.88 0.88 -19.64
N GLU A 190 11.08 1.62 -20.37
CA GLU A 190 11.54 2.53 -21.42
C GLU A 190 11.05 3.94 -21.10
N TYR A 191 11.97 4.90 -21.12
CA TYR A 191 11.68 6.30 -20.88
C TYR A 191 12.59 7.18 -21.73
N GLN A 192 12.00 8.12 -22.48
CA GLN A 192 12.73 9.02 -23.38
C GLN A 192 13.65 8.28 -24.37
N GLY A 193 13.19 7.13 -24.88
CA GLY A 193 13.95 6.29 -25.81
C GLY A 193 15.10 5.51 -25.18
N LYS A 194 15.24 5.54 -23.86
CA LYS A 194 16.23 4.75 -23.11
C LYS A 194 15.56 3.57 -22.43
N GLN A 195 15.97 2.37 -22.81
CA GLN A 195 15.54 1.14 -22.15
C GLN A 195 16.42 0.82 -20.93
N THR A 196 15.77 0.44 -19.83
CA THR A 196 16.42 -0.02 -18.61
C THR A 196 15.89 -1.41 -18.28
N LEU A 197 16.77 -2.41 -18.25
CA LEU A 197 16.44 -3.76 -17.78
C LEU A 197 16.47 -3.78 -16.25
N ALA A 198 15.53 -4.50 -15.65
CA ALA A 198 15.45 -4.66 -14.20
C ALA A 198 14.97 -6.06 -13.82
N GLU A 199 15.53 -6.59 -12.74
CA GLU A 199 15.14 -7.84 -12.09
C GLU A 199 15.37 -7.75 -10.58
N GLY A 200 14.66 -8.55 -9.80
CA GLY A 200 14.81 -8.54 -8.34
C GLY A 200 13.57 -9.03 -7.61
N LEU A 201 13.42 -8.56 -6.35
CA LEU A 201 12.24 -8.84 -5.53
C LEU A 201 11.23 -7.71 -5.67
N CYS A 202 9.97 -8.09 -5.82
CA CYS A 202 8.80 -7.21 -5.79
C CYS A 202 7.72 -7.79 -4.88
N THR A 203 6.57 -7.12 -4.80
CA THR A 203 5.39 -7.61 -4.11
C THR A 203 4.24 -7.77 -5.09
N TYR A 204 3.35 -8.73 -4.82
CA TYR A 204 2.03 -8.82 -5.42
C TYR A 204 1.00 -8.81 -4.30
N GLU A 205 0.26 -7.72 -4.18
CA GLU A 205 -0.70 -7.50 -3.10
C GLU A 205 -2.13 -7.63 -3.55
N TYR A 206 -2.95 -8.08 -2.61
CA TYR A 206 -4.38 -8.14 -2.79
C TYR A 206 -5.10 -7.82 -1.49
N ALA A 207 -6.17 -7.02 -1.61
CA ALA A 207 -7.12 -6.86 -0.53
C ALA A 207 -8.55 -6.91 -1.05
N ARG A 208 -9.47 -7.33 -0.17
CA ARG A 208 -10.92 -7.26 -0.37
C ARG A 208 -11.62 -7.01 0.95
N ALA A 209 -12.61 -6.16 0.97
CA ALA A 209 -13.37 -5.93 2.18
C ALA A 209 -14.83 -5.59 1.94
N VAL A 210 -15.63 -5.85 2.99
CA VAL A 210 -16.94 -5.22 3.14
C VAL A 210 -16.74 -3.74 3.42
N GLY A 211 -17.48 -2.90 2.77
CA GLY A 211 -17.37 -1.46 2.95
C GLY A 211 -18.73 -0.75 2.98
N PRO A 212 -18.75 0.52 3.38
CA PRO A 212 -20.00 1.26 3.52
C PRO A 212 -20.73 1.48 2.19
N TYR A 213 -20.02 1.39 1.07
CA TYR A 213 -20.62 1.50 -0.26
C TYR A 213 -21.43 0.27 -0.69
N ASN A 214 -21.49 -0.80 0.11
CA ASN A 214 -22.52 -1.82 -0.04
C ASN A 214 -23.94 -1.29 0.26
N LEU A 215 -24.03 -0.16 0.97
CA LEU A 215 -25.28 0.48 1.41
C LEU A 215 -25.50 1.86 0.79
N SER A 216 -24.55 2.39 0.02
CA SER A 216 -24.63 3.72 -0.60
C SER A 216 -24.02 3.69 -1.99
N ASN A 217 -24.71 4.28 -2.96
CA ASN A 217 -24.23 4.53 -4.32
C ASN A 217 -23.72 5.97 -4.53
N SER A 218 -23.54 6.71 -3.45
CA SER A 218 -23.03 8.08 -3.46
C SER A 218 -21.88 8.22 -2.50
N LEU A 219 -20.93 9.10 -2.80
CA LEU A 219 -19.79 9.40 -1.95
C LEU A 219 -20.23 9.79 -0.54
N LEU A 220 -19.58 9.21 0.44
CA LEU A 220 -19.78 9.55 1.85
C LEU A 220 -19.01 10.84 2.18
N ALA A 221 -19.64 11.70 2.97
CA ALA A 221 -18.91 12.81 3.60
C ALA A 221 -17.79 12.25 4.49
N GLU A 222 -16.66 12.94 4.58
CA GLU A 222 -15.46 12.50 5.31
C GLU A 222 -15.76 12.00 6.73
N GLN A 223 -16.61 12.72 7.45
CA GLN A 223 -16.99 12.36 8.82
C GLN A 223 -17.72 11.01 8.96
N ASN A 224 -18.20 10.45 7.86
CA ASN A 224 -18.93 9.18 7.83
C ASN A 224 -18.08 8.01 7.33
N LYS A 225 -16.86 8.27 6.87
CA LYS A 225 -15.94 7.24 6.41
C LYS A 225 -15.36 6.43 7.56
N ILE A 226 -14.85 5.25 7.25
CA ILE A 226 -14.09 4.43 8.21
C ILE A 226 -12.83 5.22 8.63
N PRO A 227 -12.63 5.45 9.93
CA PRO A 227 -11.67 6.43 10.43
C PRO A 227 -10.24 5.87 10.55
N VAL A 228 -9.65 5.38 9.47
CA VAL A 228 -8.20 5.14 9.38
C VAL A 228 -7.54 6.50 9.33
N THR A 229 -6.75 6.82 10.35
CA THR A 229 -6.19 8.16 10.56
C THR A 229 -4.70 8.24 10.28
N PHE A 230 -4.03 7.10 10.23
CA PHE A 230 -2.61 7.02 9.88
C PHE A 230 -2.33 5.70 9.18
N PHE A 231 -1.48 5.77 8.16
CA PHE A 231 -0.97 4.60 7.46
C PHE A 231 0.45 4.88 6.97
N THR A 232 1.36 3.95 7.21
CA THR A 232 2.62 3.87 6.48
C THR A 232 2.94 2.42 6.19
N TYR A 233 3.40 2.18 4.98
CA TYR A 233 3.85 0.90 4.48
C TYR A 233 5.19 1.08 3.79
N GLN A 234 6.15 0.21 4.13
CA GLN A 234 7.48 0.34 3.61
C GLN A 234 8.05 -1.01 3.21
N ILE A 235 8.80 -1.02 2.13
CA ILE A 235 9.39 -2.23 1.55
C ILE A 235 10.88 -2.01 1.40
N ILE A 236 11.67 -2.95 1.95
CA ILE A 236 13.13 -2.96 1.83
C ILE A 236 13.58 -4.30 1.29
N ASN A 237 14.31 -4.32 0.18
CA ASN A 237 15.04 -5.49 -0.26
C ASN A 237 16.42 -5.49 0.41
N LEU A 238 16.63 -6.32 1.43
CA LEU A 238 17.94 -6.45 2.10
C LEU A 238 18.97 -7.11 1.18
N ASN A 239 18.51 -8.06 0.36
CA ASN A 239 19.30 -8.76 -0.65
C ASN A 239 18.35 -9.42 -1.67
N ASN A 240 18.88 -10.28 -2.55
CA ASN A 240 18.09 -10.93 -3.61
C ASN A 240 17.14 -12.03 -3.11
N THR A 241 17.14 -12.35 -1.84
CA THR A 241 16.30 -13.42 -1.25
C THR A 241 15.50 -12.98 -0.03
N THR A 242 15.81 -11.81 0.53
CA THR A 242 15.20 -11.33 1.80
C THR A 242 14.61 -9.94 1.62
N GLN A 243 13.34 -9.82 1.94
CA GLN A 243 12.60 -8.55 1.89
C GLN A 243 11.92 -8.28 3.22
N LEU A 244 11.94 -7.02 3.67
CA LEU A 244 11.22 -6.54 4.85
C LEU A 244 9.96 -5.78 4.42
N LEU A 245 8.84 -6.07 5.08
CA LEU A 245 7.63 -5.24 5.01
C LEU A 245 7.36 -4.63 6.38
N LEU A 246 7.36 -3.33 6.47
CA LEU A 246 7.10 -2.57 7.69
C LEU A 246 5.75 -1.86 7.54
N THR A 247 4.84 -2.11 8.46
CA THR A 247 3.47 -1.58 8.41
C THR A 247 3.09 -0.94 9.74
N LYS A 248 2.48 0.24 9.66
CA LYS A 248 1.83 0.88 10.80
C LYS A 248 0.51 1.50 10.37
N VAL A 249 -0.58 1.13 11.03
CA VAL A 249 -1.94 1.63 10.77
C VAL A 249 -2.57 2.06 12.07
N ASP A 250 -3.13 3.29 12.11
CA ASP A 250 -3.92 3.78 13.23
C ASP A 250 -5.39 4.00 12.81
N VAL A 251 -6.31 3.58 13.67
CA VAL A 251 -7.73 3.84 13.55
C VAL A 251 -8.17 4.69 14.74
N LEU A 252 -8.80 5.84 14.48
CA LEU A 252 -9.14 6.81 15.54
C LEU A 252 -7.93 7.24 16.40
N GLY A 253 -6.74 7.33 15.80
CA GLY A 253 -5.48 7.64 16.49
C GLY A 253 -4.97 6.55 17.42
N LYS A 254 -5.48 5.33 17.33
CA LYS A 254 -5.07 4.16 18.11
C LYS A 254 -4.45 3.10 17.22
N PRO A 255 -3.43 2.36 17.72
CA PRO A 255 -2.83 1.25 17.00
C PRO A 255 -3.88 0.23 16.52
N ALA A 256 -3.84 -0.11 15.25
CA ALA A 256 -4.64 -1.15 14.63
C ALA A 256 -3.76 -2.30 14.10
N ALA A 257 -2.73 -2.00 13.32
CA ALA A 257 -1.78 -3.00 12.82
C ALA A 257 -0.37 -2.40 12.82
N TYR A 258 0.52 -3.03 13.59
CA TYR A 258 1.94 -2.68 13.65
C TYR A 258 2.73 -3.95 13.47
N THR A 259 3.38 -4.11 12.31
CA THR A 259 4.09 -5.35 11.98
C THR A 259 5.36 -5.11 11.20
N LEU A 260 6.35 -5.96 11.43
CA LEU A 260 7.42 -6.28 10.51
C LEU A 260 7.21 -7.71 10.02
N HIS A 261 7.14 -7.92 8.71
CA HIS A 261 7.30 -9.23 8.10
C HIS A 261 8.70 -9.32 7.49
N ILE A 262 9.47 -10.32 7.90
CA ILE A 262 10.72 -10.69 7.25
C ILE A 262 10.38 -11.84 6.31
N ARG A 263 10.54 -11.60 5.02
CA ARG A 263 10.14 -12.53 3.95
C ARG A 263 11.36 -13.09 3.26
N HIS A 264 11.29 -14.38 2.95
CA HIS A 264 12.33 -15.09 2.23
C HIS A 264 11.72 -15.80 1.02
N THR A 265 12.52 -16.00 -0.03
CA THR A 265 12.06 -16.64 -1.26
C THR A 265 11.74 -18.12 -1.10
N ASP A 266 12.25 -18.78 -0.06
CA ASP A 266 12.24 -20.23 0.15
C ASP A 266 11.53 -20.68 1.42
N GLN A 267 11.02 -19.75 2.24
CA GLN A 267 10.37 -20.09 3.50
C GLN A 267 9.25 -19.08 3.86
N ALA A 268 8.39 -19.47 4.80
CA ALA A 268 7.35 -18.63 5.33
C ALA A 268 7.93 -17.39 6.05
N ALA A 269 7.13 -16.31 6.10
CA ALA A 269 7.53 -15.07 6.73
C ALA A 269 7.65 -15.20 8.26
N GLU A 270 8.65 -14.54 8.83
CA GLU A 270 8.69 -14.24 10.26
C GLU A 270 7.89 -12.95 10.51
N VAL A 271 7.11 -12.90 11.60
CA VAL A 271 6.25 -11.76 11.92
C VAL A 271 6.55 -11.23 13.30
N TYR A 272 6.83 -9.95 13.39
CA TYR A 272 7.10 -9.23 14.63
C TYR A 272 6.05 -8.13 14.82
N THR A 273 5.54 -7.98 16.05
CA THR A 273 4.48 -7.01 16.40
C THR A 273 4.93 -5.93 17.37
N GLN A 274 6.13 -6.07 17.97
CA GLN A 274 6.73 -5.02 18.79
C GLN A 274 7.50 -4.05 17.89
N VAL A 275 6.75 -3.18 17.21
CA VAL A 275 7.26 -2.30 16.15
C VAL A 275 7.01 -0.85 16.53
N GLU A 276 8.04 -0.01 16.45
CA GLU A 276 7.96 1.43 16.62
C GLU A 276 8.38 2.15 15.34
N PHE A 277 7.54 3.06 14.88
CA PHE A 277 7.84 4.02 13.82
C PHE A 277 7.84 5.43 14.39
N ARG A 278 8.91 6.18 14.13
CA ARG A 278 9.06 7.56 14.60
C ARG A 278 9.51 8.47 13.47
N VAL A 279 8.77 9.55 13.23
CA VAL A 279 9.26 10.67 12.41
C VAL A 279 10.20 11.51 13.27
N ILE A 280 11.43 11.70 12.80
CA ILE A 280 12.48 12.48 13.46
C ILE A 280 12.41 13.93 13.00
N SER A 281 12.23 14.14 11.69
CA SER A 281 11.99 15.47 11.11
C SER A 281 11.06 15.37 9.91
N HIS A 282 10.33 16.45 9.66
CA HIS A 282 9.47 16.62 8.49
C HIS A 282 10.13 17.52 7.46
N ASP A 283 9.60 17.53 6.24
CA ASP A 283 9.93 18.55 5.25
C ASP A 283 9.56 19.95 5.76
N VAL A 284 10.21 20.96 5.19
CA VAL A 284 10.02 22.36 5.60
C VAL A 284 8.62 22.85 5.26
N ASP A 285 8.12 22.46 4.08
CA ASP A 285 6.82 22.90 3.55
C ASP A 285 5.76 21.81 3.69
N ASP A 286 4.52 22.23 3.90
CA ASP A 286 3.35 21.34 3.82
C ASP A 286 3.10 20.94 2.36
N TYR A 287 2.79 19.67 2.15
CA TYR A 287 2.29 19.18 0.88
C TYR A 287 0.78 19.40 0.81
N ILE A 288 0.33 20.01 -0.30
CA ILE A 288 -1.09 20.28 -0.53
C ILE A 288 -1.60 19.30 -1.58
N ALA A 289 -2.50 18.42 -1.16
CA ALA A 289 -3.16 17.48 -2.05
C ALA A 289 -4.17 18.17 -3.00
N PRO A 290 -4.54 17.56 -4.13
CA PRO A 290 -5.51 18.13 -5.07
C PRO A 290 -6.87 18.46 -4.46
N ASP A 291 -7.27 17.80 -3.38
CA ASP A 291 -8.49 18.08 -2.60
C ASP A 291 -8.32 19.21 -1.57
N GLY A 292 -7.15 19.84 -1.54
CA GLY A 292 -6.80 20.90 -0.59
C GLY A 292 -6.35 20.45 0.79
N HIS A 293 -6.29 19.14 1.04
CA HIS A 293 -5.76 18.60 2.28
C HIS A 293 -4.26 18.85 2.40
N LYS A 294 -3.84 19.33 3.57
CA LYS A 294 -2.43 19.59 3.87
C LYS A 294 -1.85 18.43 4.68
N MET A 295 -0.65 18.04 4.35
CA MET A 295 0.08 17.00 5.05
C MET A 295 1.55 17.36 5.21
N ARG A 296 2.09 17.20 6.41
CA ARG A 296 3.53 17.24 6.66
C ARG A 296 4.11 15.85 6.41
N LEU A 297 5.01 15.77 5.46
CA LEU A 297 5.64 14.51 5.10
C LEU A 297 6.98 14.34 5.82
N PRO A 298 7.34 13.13 6.25
CA PRO A 298 8.60 12.87 6.91
C PRO A 298 9.78 13.12 5.95
N ARG A 299 10.83 13.76 6.47
CA ARG A 299 12.13 13.82 5.81
C ARG A 299 13.09 12.78 6.39
N LEU A 300 13.13 12.67 7.71
CA LEU A 300 13.95 11.71 8.44
C LEU A 300 13.05 10.93 9.41
N PHE A 301 13.20 9.62 9.44
CA PHE A 301 12.41 8.74 10.31
C PHE A 301 13.20 7.50 10.73
N SER A 302 12.68 6.79 11.71
CA SER A 302 13.27 5.53 12.18
C SER A 302 12.23 4.43 12.40
N TRP A 303 12.70 3.20 12.28
CA TRP A 303 12.00 2.00 12.72
C TRP A 303 12.84 1.26 13.73
N THR A 304 12.19 0.78 14.79
CA THR A 304 12.79 -0.11 15.78
C THR A 304 11.85 -1.28 16.00
N VAL A 305 12.38 -2.51 15.96
CA VAL A 305 11.59 -3.74 16.09
C VAL A 305 12.28 -4.66 17.08
N HIS A 306 11.50 -5.21 18.01
CA HIS A 306 11.93 -6.20 18.99
C HIS A 306 11.14 -7.50 18.86
N ASN A 307 11.74 -8.61 19.27
CA ASN A 307 11.03 -9.87 19.46
C ASN A 307 10.37 -9.94 20.85
N ASP A 308 9.64 -11.02 21.13
CA ASP A 308 8.95 -11.23 22.40
C ASP A 308 9.90 -11.33 23.61
N ALA A 309 11.18 -11.63 23.40
CA ALA A 309 12.22 -11.61 24.41
C ALA A 309 12.87 -10.22 24.58
N ASN A 310 12.31 -9.18 23.95
CA ASN A 310 12.83 -7.81 23.93
C ASN A 310 14.25 -7.68 23.33
N GLN A 311 14.62 -8.61 22.44
CA GLN A 311 15.86 -8.50 21.67
C GLN A 311 15.58 -7.67 20.41
N GLN A 312 16.49 -6.76 20.08
CA GLN A 312 16.37 -5.91 18.88
C GLN A 312 16.59 -6.76 17.63
N ILE A 313 15.60 -6.73 16.74
CA ILE A 313 15.62 -7.41 15.44
C ILE A 313 16.03 -6.45 14.34
N LEU A 314 15.51 -5.23 14.37
CA LEU A 314 15.78 -4.19 13.39
C LEU A 314 15.85 -2.83 14.07
N GLU A 315 16.84 -2.03 13.70
CA GLU A 315 16.89 -0.61 13.97
C GLU A 315 17.45 0.09 12.73
N ILE A 316 16.65 0.96 12.10
CA ILE A 316 17.09 1.73 10.96
C ILE A 316 16.71 3.20 11.12
N THR A 317 17.55 4.06 10.60
CA THR A 317 17.26 5.47 10.33
C THR A 317 17.26 5.69 8.83
N ALA A 318 16.25 6.38 8.34
CA ALA A 318 15.98 6.54 6.92
C ALA A 318 15.74 8.01 6.57
N GLU A 319 16.31 8.43 5.44
CA GLU A 319 16.14 9.78 4.89
C GLU A 319 15.54 9.68 3.48
N ILE A 320 14.46 10.44 3.24
CA ILE A 320 13.80 10.52 1.93
C ILE A 320 14.80 11.01 0.88
N ASP A 321 14.85 10.31 -0.24
CA ASP A 321 15.83 10.56 -1.32
C ASP A 321 15.19 10.83 -2.69
N SER A 322 13.85 10.89 -2.74
CA SER A 322 13.10 11.27 -3.95
C SER A 322 11.88 12.14 -3.61
N PRO A 323 11.34 12.87 -4.59
CA PRO A 323 10.11 13.64 -4.37
C PRO A 323 8.93 12.75 -4.00
N TYR A 324 8.10 13.20 -3.08
CA TYR A 324 6.84 12.55 -2.77
C TYR A 324 5.84 12.66 -3.92
N ARG A 325 5.10 11.57 -4.20
CA ARG A 325 4.10 11.44 -5.24
C ARG A 325 2.73 11.18 -4.61
N TYR A 326 1.81 12.09 -4.83
CA TYR A 326 0.43 11.96 -4.34
C TYR A 326 -0.33 10.88 -5.12
N GLY A 327 -1.14 10.07 -4.42
CA GLY A 327 -2.03 9.09 -5.08
C GLY A 327 -2.20 7.77 -4.34
N HIS A 328 -1.48 7.57 -3.23
CA HIS A 328 -1.77 6.44 -2.35
C HIS A 328 -2.97 6.80 -1.45
N GLY A 329 -4.19 6.57 -1.94
CA GLY A 329 -5.34 7.18 -1.31
C GLY A 329 -5.14 8.70 -1.21
N ARG A 330 -5.30 9.27 -0.03
CA ARG A 330 -5.02 10.68 0.25
C ARG A 330 -3.57 10.94 0.66
N GLY A 331 -2.69 9.97 0.47
CA GLY A 331 -1.29 10.04 0.86
C GLY A 331 -0.32 10.04 -0.31
N TYR A 332 0.92 9.75 0.03
CA TYR A 332 2.06 9.94 -0.85
C TYR A 332 2.95 8.69 -0.85
N ALA A 333 3.63 8.46 -1.97
CA ALA A 333 4.69 7.48 -2.11
C ALA A 333 6.03 8.14 -2.41
N SER A 334 7.13 7.52 -1.97
CA SER A 334 8.49 7.98 -2.22
C SER A 334 9.49 6.83 -2.04
N SER A 335 10.77 7.12 -2.25
CA SER A 335 11.91 6.28 -1.84
C SER A 335 12.75 6.97 -0.77
N TYR A 336 13.57 6.17 -0.11
CA TYR A 336 14.50 6.65 0.92
C TYR A 336 15.79 5.84 0.93
N ASN A 337 16.88 6.44 1.42
CA ASN A 337 18.07 5.72 1.85
C ASN A 337 17.97 5.40 3.33
N PHE A 338 18.50 4.26 3.76
CA PHE A 338 18.55 3.89 5.16
C PHE A 338 19.93 3.37 5.55
N THR A 339 20.24 3.49 6.85
CA THR A 339 21.36 2.83 7.53
C THR A 339 20.85 2.30 8.86
N GLY A 340 21.49 1.25 9.39
CA GLY A 340 21.12 0.69 10.69
C GLY A 340 21.64 -0.71 10.93
N GLN A 341 20.86 -1.50 11.67
CA GLN A 341 21.22 -2.86 12.06
C GLN A 341 20.05 -3.81 11.84
N TYR A 342 20.34 -5.00 11.33
CA TYR A 342 19.43 -6.13 11.23
C TYR A 342 20.13 -7.36 11.81
N LEU A 343 19.56 -7.97 12.88
CA LEU A 343 20.13 -9.10 13.59
C LEU A 343 21.64 -8.88 13.93
N GLU A 344 21.94 -7.73 14.56
CA GLU A 344 23.30 -7.31 14.95
C GLU A 344 24.26 -6.99 13.78
N ASN A 345 23.87 -7.21 12.53
CA ASN A 345 24.66 -6.86 11.36
C ASN A 345 24.31 -5.45 10.88
N ALA A 346 25.33 -4.67 10.53
CA ALA A 346 25.12 -3.39 9.88
C ALA A 346 24.47 -3.58 8.52
N VAL A 347 23.45 -2.75 8.23
CA VAL A 347 22.73 -2.76 6.96
C VAL A 347 22.56 -1.32 6.43
N GLU A 348 22.63 -1.20 5.13
CA GLU A 348 22.36 0.04 4.42
C GLU A 348 21.71 -0.25 3.06
N GLY A 349 20.98 0.69 2.51
CA GLY A 349 20.35 0.53 1.21
C GLY A 349 19.25 1.52 0.96
N ARG A 350 18.35 1.15 0.05
CA ARG A 350 17.15 1.92 -0.30
C ARG A 350 15.89 1.15 0.02
N GLY A 351 14.81 1.90 0.30
CA GLY A 351 13.47 1.37 0.48
C GLY A 351 12.41 2.24 -0.19
N TYR A 352 11.22 1.69 -0.25
CA TYR A 352 10.00 2.33 -0.72
C TYR A 352 9.11 2.68 0.47
N ILE A 353 8.43 3.82 0.43
CA ILE A 353 7.51 4.29 1.47
C ILE A 353 6.19 4.75 0.88
N GLU A 354 5.11 4.38 1.56
CA GLU A 354 3.79 5.00 1.48
C GLU A 354 3.48 5.66 2.82
N TYR A 355 2.90 6.85 2.76
CA TYR A 355 2.63 7.63 3.96
C TYR A 355 1.33 8.42 3.84
N VAL A 356 0.44 8.21 4.79
CA VAL A 356 -0.82 8.93 4.94
C VAL A 356 -0.99 9.33 6.41
N ASP A 357 -1.11 10.63 6.68
CA ASP A 357 -1.43 11.14 8.01
C ASP A 357 -2.62 12.10 7.92
N MET A 358 -3.79 11.64 8.37
CA MET A 358 -5.05 12.39 8.36
C MET A 358 -5.25 13.19 9.66
N ILE A 359 -4.24 13.27 10.51
CA ILE A 359 -4.29 14.05 11.73
C ILE A 359 -3.89 15.48 11.39
N ASP A 360 -4.71 16.45 11.81
CA ASP A 360 -4.42 17.87 11.59
C ASP A 360 -3.11 18.25 12.30
N GLN A 361 -2.10 18.55 11.52
CA GLN A 361 -0.76 18.95 12.00
C GLN A 361 -0.60 20.46 12.03
N SER A 362 -1.58 21.26 11.59
CA SER A 362 -1.49 22.73 11.49
C SER A 362 -1.30 23.46 12.82
N ARG A 363 -1.29 22.74 13.96
CA ARG A 363 -1.15 23.29 15.31
C ARG A 363 0.17 22.92 16.00
N PHE A 364 1.15 22.45 15.27
CA PHE A 364 2.48 22.18 15.83
C PHE A 364 3.43 23.40 15.70
N ASP A 365 2.95 24.51 15.15
CA ASP A 365 3.72 25.72 14.87
C ASP A 365 3.54 26.84 15.90
N ASP A 366 3.01 26.55 17.11
CA ASP A 366 2.94 27.48 18.25
C ASP A 366 3.96 27.14 19.35
#